data_96d1eed92509188a39e3469e6b5a12d2
#
_entry.id   96d1eed92509188a39e3469e6b5a12d2
#
_cell.length_a   1.000
_cell.length_b   1.000
_cell.length_c   1.000
_cell.angle_alpha   90.00
_cell.angle_beta   90.00
_cell.angle_gamma   90.00
#
_symmetry.space_group_name_H-M   'P 1'
#
loop_
_entity.id
_entity.type
_entity.pdbx_description
1 polymer ?
#
loop_
_entity_poly.entity_id
_entity_poly.type
_entity_poly.pdbx_seq_one_letter_code
_entity_poly.pdbx_strand_id
1 'polypeptide(L)'
;MTPTSWAVARLLRDRNAALYLTGVVVSGFGTSALWLVSGVWVKDLTGSDGLAALCTAALWAPTLLGPVLGTLADRVRRKPLVIRTNLALALLLLSLWTVSSPADVRLLFAVLLLYGAAGVVEDAAESALVVAAVDPALLGDFNGLRMTAREGMKLVAPLTGAALYTAYGGPSVALLDACTFVLAAGLCALLRVREERPERARGTWRGQTAEGVRLLWAHPALRPLVRAGGATMCLASLGSSLNYAVVDALGRSPAYTGVMYAVQGVGSVGVGLVSGPLLRRLGERRFAAYGIALTGVAVAGRVVPCDTALLACSLAAGLGLPCVLIAAYTAVQREIPAAALGRATATADTLMFTPNVIGLAVGAALVELVDHRPLLLLLGGALLATAGSLAQRNASRTAARSPSDANPA
;
A
#
# COMPACT_ATOMS: atom_id res chain seq x y z
N MET A 1 18.84 20.00 15.91
CA MET A 1 17.68 19.16 15.54
C MET A 1 17.69 19.00 14.02
N THR A 2 17.63 17.78 13.51
CA THR A 2 17.62 17.52 12.07
C THR A 2 16.32 18.02 11.45
N PRO A 3 16.29 18.43 10.16
CA PRO A 3 15.06 18.88 9.49
C PRO A 3 13.90 17.86 9.55
N THR A 4 14.23 16.58 9.63
CA THR A 4 13.28 15.47 9.74
C THR A 4 12.58 15.44 11.11
N SER A 5 13.31 15.66 12.21
CA SER A 5 12.72 15.69 13.55
C SER A 5 11.75 16.86 13.72
N TRP A 6 11.97 17.96 12.99
CA TRP A 6 11.11 19.13 13.03
C TRP A 6 9.78 18.89 12.27
N ALA A 7 9.82 18.25 11.11
CA ALA A 7 8.60 17.96 10.32
C ALA A 7 7.69 16.92 11.01
N VAL A 8 8.29 15.85 11.53
CA VAL A 8 7.57 14.84 12.33
C VAL A 8 6.96 15.46 13.59
N ALA A 9 7.74 16.26 14.33
CA ALA A 9 7.24 16.95 15.51
C ALA A 9 6.13 17.95 15.18
N ARG A 10 6.19 18.63 14.03
CA ARG A 10 5.14 19.54 13.57
C ARG A 10 3.86 18.79 13.21
N LEU A 11 3.96 17.66 12.51
CA LEU A 11 2.82 16.80 12.18
C LEU A 11 2.16 16.24 13.45
N LEU A 12 2.95 15.76 14.41
CA LEU A 12 2.41 15.22 15.67
C LEU A 12 1.84 16.32 16.61
N ARG A 13 2.23 17.59 16.41
CA ARG A 13 1.60 18.74 17.09
C ARG A 13 0.32 19.19 16.40
N ASP A 14 0.16 18.93 15.11
CA ASP A 14 -1.11 19.16 14.43
C ASP A 14 -2.15 18.13 14.90
N ARG A 15 -3.22 18.62 15.50
CA ARG A 15 -4.27 17.78 16.11
C ARG A 15 -4.91 16.84 15.11
N ASN A 16 -5.18 17.30 13.89
CA ASN A 16 -5.84 16.50 12.88
C ASN A 16 -4.90 15.41 12.35
N ALA A 17 -3.65 15.78 12.04
CA ALA A 17 -2.64 14.83 11.57
C ALA A 17 -2.35 13.75 12.63
N ALA A 18 -2.21 14.14 13.91
CA ALA A 18 -1.97 13.21 15.01
C ALA A 18 -3.14 12.25 15.22
N LEU A 19 -4.40 12.75 15.25
CA LEU A 19 -5.59 11.91 15.37
C LEU A 19 -5.72 10.92 14.21
N TYR A 20 -5.45 11.39 13.00
CA TYR A 20 -5.50 10.55 11.81
C TYR A 20 -4.44 9.44 11.85
N LEU A 21 -3.17 9.79 12.13
CA LEU A 21 -2.07 8.80 12.24
C LEU A 21 -2.34 7.79 13.35
N THR A 22 -2.88 8.23 14.47
CA THR A 22 -3.31 7.32 15.55
C THR A 22 -4.41 6.36 15.05
N GLY A 23 -5.38 6.85 14.29
CA GLY A 23 -6.40 6.01 13.64
C GLY A 23 -5.77 4.94 12.73
N VAL A 24 -4.81 5.33 11.88
CA VAL A 24 -4.09 4.42 10.99
C VAL A 24 -3.31 3.34 11.76
N VAL A 25 -2.67 3.71 12.87
CA VAL A 25 -1.97 2.74 13.74
C VAL A 25 -2.96 1.77 14.36
N VAL A 26 -4.07 2.28 14.92
CA VAL A 26 -5.08 1.47 15.61
C VAL A 26 -5.77 0.51 14.63
N SER A 27 -6.33 1.00 13.52
CA SER A 27 -7.00 0.13 12.54
C SER A 27 -6.01 -0.78 11.83
N GLY A 28 -4.81 -0.28 11.49
CA GLY A 28 -3.75 -1.08 10.87
C GLY A 28 -3.25 -2.23 11.75
N PHE A 29 -3.31 -2.07 13.07
CA PHE A 29 -2.99 -3.15 14.01
C PHE A 29 -4.01 -4.29 13.90
N GLY A 30 -5.30 -4.01 14.03
CA GLY A 30 -6.36 -5.02 13.92
C GLY A 30 -6.36 -5.70 12.55
N THR A 31 -6.33 -4.90 11.47
CA THR A 31 -6.27 -5.37 10.08
C THR A 31 -5.09 -6.33 9.84
N SER A 32 -3.89 -5.97 10.32
CA SER A 32 -2.70 -6.81 10.12
C SER A 32 -2.76 -8.11 10.92
N ALA A 33 -3.36 -8.09 12.11
CA ALA A 33 -3.59 -9.28 12.92
C ALA A 33 -4.61 -10.23 12.24
N LEU A 34 -5.74 -9.70 11.79
CA LEU A 34 -6.79 -10.48 11.13
C LEU A 34 -6.31 -11.05 9.79
N TRP A 35 -5.52 -10.28 9.02
CA TRP A 35 -4.98 -10.72 7.73
C TRP A 35 -4.19 -12.02 7.84
N LEU A 36 -3.29 -12.13 8.81
CA LEU A 36 -2.54 -13.37 9.05
C LEU A 36 -3.46 -14.48 9.57
N VAL A 37 -4.27 -14.16 10.58
CA VAL A 37 -5.09 -15.14 11.28
C VAL A 37 -6.18 -15.74 10.39
N SER A 38 -6.74 -14.98 9.45
CA SER A 38 -7.79 -15.48 8.56
C SER A 38 -7.35 -16.74 7.80
N GLY A 39 -6.13 -16.75 7.26
CA GLY A 39 -5.57 -17.92 6.57
C GLY A 39 -5.36 -19.13 7.52
N VAL A 40 -4.81 -18.88 8.70
CA VAL A 40 -4.61 -19.92 9.73
C VAL A 40 -5.94 -20.50 10.17
N TRP A 41 -6.93 -19.65 10.44
CA TRP A 41 -8.27 -20.04 10.87
C TRP A 41 -8.97 -20.93 9.83
N VAL A 42 -8.94 -20.55 8.55
CA VAL A 42 -9.50 -21.38 7.47
C VAL A 42 -8.78 -22.72 7.36
N LYS A 43 -7.45 -22.73 7.49
CA LYS A 43 -6.67 -23.97 7.47
C LYS A 43 -7.04 -24.91 8.62
N ASP A 44 -7.17 -24.38 9.83
CA ASP A 44 -7.55 -25.17 11.01
C ASP A 44 -8.97 -25.75 10.90
N LEU A 45 -9.90 -24.98 10.31
CA LEU A 45 -11.27 -25.43 10.11
C LEU A 45 -11.41 -26.47 8.99
N THR A 46 -10.64 -26.35 7.91
CA THR A 46 -10.86 -27.15 6.68
C THR A 46 -9.76 -28.13 6.36
N GLY A 47 -8.57 -27.99 6.96
CA GLY A 47 -7.37 -28.73 6.59
C GLY A 47 -6.76 -28.34 5.23
N SER A 48 -7.33 -27.34 4.52
CA SER A 48 -6.97 -26.99 3.15
C SER A 48 -6.04 -25.78 3.07
N ASP A 49 -4.82 -25.98 2.56
CA ASP A 49 -3.87 -24.89 2.27
C ASP A 49 -4.37 -23.99 1.13
N GLY A 50 -5.07 -24.57 0.15
CA GLY A 50 -5.65 -23.83 -0.97
C GLY A 50 -6.72 -22.83 -0.51
N LEU A 51 -7.63 -23.26 0.38
CA LEU A 51 -8.63 -22.37 0.96
C LEU A 51 -7.99 -21.28 1.84
N ALA A 52 -6.96 -21.61 2.60
CA ALA A 52 -6.20 -20.62 3.38
C ALA A 52 -5.57 -19.55 2.49
N ALA A 53 -4.96 -19.94 1.37
CA ALA A 53 -4.40 -19.00 0.40
C ALA A 53 -5.47 -18.12 -0.26
N LEU A 54 -6.68 -18.64 -0.49
CA LEU A 54 -7.80 -17.86 -1.06
C LEU A 54 -8.29 -16.74 -0.13
N CYS A 55 -8.03 -16.77 1.19
CA CYS A 55 -8.34 -15.65 2.08
C CYS A 55 -7.66 -14.36 1.63
N THR A 56 -6.38 -14.44 1.26
CA THR A 56 -5.65 -13.30 0.71
C THR A 56 -6.27 -12.82 -0.60
N ALA A 57 -6.64 -13.73 -1.49
CA ALA A 57 -7.31 -13.38 -2.73
C ALA A 57 -8.67 -12.70 -2.49
N ALA A 58 -9.46 -13.16 -1.52
CA ALA A 58 -10.74 -12.56 -1.16
C ALA A 58 -10.58 -11.12 -0.66
N LEU A 59 -9.55 -10.84 0.15
CA LEU A 59 -9.24 -9.49 0.63
C LEU A 59 -8.80 -8.53 -0.50
N TRP A 60 -8.03 -9.03 -1.48
CA TRP A 60 -7.49 -8.20 -2.56
C TRP A 60 -8.37 -8.12 -3.80
N ALA A 61 -9.26 -9.09 -4.04
CA ALA A 61 -10.12 -9.12 -5.22
C ALA A 61 -10.94 -7.83 -5.43
N PRO A 62 -11.51 -7.18 -4.39
CA PRO A 62 -12.24 -5.94 -4.57
C PRO A 62 -11.41 -4.76 -5.08
N THR A 63 -10.08 -4.79 -4.98
CA THR A 63 -9.18 -3.79 -5.55
C THR A 63 -9.33 -3.69 -7.08
N LEU A 64 -9.70 -4.78 -7.75
CA LEU A 64 -10.01 -4.78 -9.18
C LEU A 64 -11.22 -3.89 -9.52
N LEU A 65 -12.13 -3.70 -8.55
CA LEU A 65 -13.28 -2.81 -8.66
C LEU A 65 -13.00 -1.40 -8.12
N GLY A 66 -11.74 -1.10 -7.81
CA GLY A 66 -11.30 0.16 -7.24
C GLY A 66 -11.87 1.41 -7.93
N PRO A 67 -11.78 1.53 -9.28
CA PRO A 67 -12.32 2.69 -9.99
C PRO A 67 -13.83 2.88 -9.80
N VAL A 68 -14.58 1.80 -9.61
CA VAL A 68 -16.03 1.84 -9.35
C VAL A 68 -16.29 2.23 -7.89
N LEU A 69 -15.62 1.55 -6.96
CA LEU A 69 -15.78 1.79 -5.52
C LEU A 69 -15.31 3.19 -5.12
N GLY A 70 -14.26 3.71 -5.75
CA GLY A 70 -13.75 5.07 -5.53
C GLY A 70 -14.76 6.16 -5.91
N THR A 71 -15.66 5.90 -6.89
CA THR A 71 -16.72 6.86 -7.23
C THR A 71 -17.73 7.06 -6.10
N LEU A 72 -17.88 6.07 -5.20
CA LEU A 72 -18.73 6.18 -4.02
C LEU A 72 -18.15 7.19 -3.02
N ALA A 73 -16.83 7.18 -2.82
CA ALA A 73 -16.14 8.12 -1.95
C ALA A 73 -16.28 9.58 -2.42
N ASP A 74 -16.34 9.81 -3.73
CA ASP A 74 -16.49 11.14 -4.30
C ASP A 74 -17.93 11.71 -4.20
N ARG A 75 -18.94 10.84 -4.03
CA ARG A 75 -20.36 11.26 -3.99
C ARG A 75 -20.87 11.68 -2.63
N VAL A 76 -20.15 11.34 -1.57
CA VAL A 76 -20.55 11.57 -0.20
C VAL A 76 -19.49 12.35 0.57
N ARG A 77 -19.89 12.95 1.70
CA ARG A 77 -18.91 13.54 2.61
C ARG A 77 -17.98 12.47 3.14
N ARG A 78 -16.67 12.70 3.07
CA ARG A 78 -15.60 11.73 3.35
C ARG A 78 -15.57 11.33 4.81
N LYS A 79 -15.59 12.30 5.73
CA LYS A 79 -15.57 12.04 7.18
C LYS A 79 -16.75 11.15 7.63
N PRO A 80 -18.03 11.45 7.34
CA PRO A 80 -19.14 10.54 7.64
C PRO A 80 -19.03 9.18 6.95
N LEU A 81 -18.45 9.13 5.73
CA LEU A 81 -18.24 7.87 5.02
C LEU A 81 -17.25 6.99 5.77
N VAL A 82 -16.06 7.49 6.10
CA VAL A 82 -15.04 6.76 6.86
C VAL A 82 -15.59 6.25 8.19
N ILE A 83 -16.31 7.10 8.95
CA ILE A 83 -16.93 6.70 10.21
C ILE A 83 -17.93 5.55 10.01
N ARG A 84 -18.82 5.65 9.01
CA ARG A 84 -19.83 4.62 8.73
C ARG A 84 -19.20 3.34 8.24
N THR A 85 -18.17 3.41 7.41
CA THR A 85 -17.44 2.25 6.90
C THR A 85 -16.75 1.51 8.04
N ASN A 86 -16.04 2.23 8.93
CA ASN A 86 -15.42 1.63 10.11
C ASN A 86 -16.43 0.96 11.03
N LEU A 87 -17.58 1.60 11.31
CA LEU A 87 -18.64 1.00 12.13
C LEU A 87 -19.29 -0.20 11.44
N ALA A 88 -19.51 -0.14 10.12
CA ALA A 88 -20.04 -1.26 9.35
C ALA A 88 -19.05 -2.45 9.34
N LEU A 89 -17.74 -2.19 9.22
CA LEU A 89 -16.70 -3.21 9.34
C LEU A 89 -16.67 -3.83 10.74
N ALA A 90 -16.78 -3.02 11.78
CA ALA A 90 -16.86 -3.54 13.16
C ALA A 90 -18.06 -4.48 13.33
N LEU A 91 -19.26 -4.09 12.86
CA LEU A 91 -20.46 -4.94 12.90
C LEU A 91 -20.29 -6.21 12.04
N LEU A 92 -19.69 -6.07 10.85
CA LEU A 92 -19.42 -7.20 9.95
C LEU A 92 -18.50 -8.23 10.63
N LEU A 93 -17.43 -7.78 11.29
CA LEU A 93 -16.50 -8.64 12.00
C LEU A 93 -17.12 -9.36 13.19
N LEU A 94 -18.08 -8.75 13.88
CA LEU A 94 -18.83 -9.41 14.94
C LEU A 94 -19.63 -10.62 14.45
N SER A 95 -20.03 -10.66 13.16
CA SER A 95 -20.68 -11.84 12.59
C SER A 95 -19.77 -13.07 12.56
N LEU A 96 -18.45 -12.88 12.56
CA LEU A 96 -17.48 -13.98 12.62
C LEU A 96 -17.47 -14.70 13.97
N TRP A 97 -18.15 -14.17 14.99
CA TRP A 97 -18.33 -14.87 16.27
C TRP A 97 -19.08 -16.19 16.12
N THR A 98 -19.88 -16.34 15.09
CA THR A 98 -20.66 -17.55 14.80
C THR A 98 -19.87 -18.63 14.06
N VAL A 99 -18.65 -18.31 13.57
CA VAL A 99 -17.83 -19.22 12.79
C VAL A 99 -17.14 -20.23 13.72
N SER A 100 -17.61 -21.48 13.68
CA SER A 100 -17.13 -22.57 14.54
C SER A 100 -16.87 -23.88 13.79
N SER A 101 -17.33 -23.99 12.54
CA SER A 101 -17.28 -25.23 11.76
C SER A 101 -16.78 -25.01 10.33
N PRO A 102 -16.35 -26.05 9.60
CA PRO A 102 -16.00 -25.96 8.19
C PRO A 102 -17.14 -25.43 7.29
N ALA A 103 -18.40 -25.63 7.69
CA ALA A 103 -19.56 -25.14 6.94
C ALA A 103 -19.64 -23.60 6.95
N ASP A 104 -19.11 -22.96 8.00
CA ASP A 104 -19.16 -21.52 8.21
C ASP A 104 -18.07 -20.76 7.44
N VAL A 105 -17.13 -21.47 6.81
CA VAL A 105 -16.02 -20.86 6.05
C VAL A 105 -16.55 -19.95 4.91
N ARG A 106 -17.73 -20.23 4.35
CA ARG A 106 -18.39 -19.36 3.37
C ARG A 106 -18.70 -17.98 3.93
N LEU A 107 -19.14 -17.90 5.20
CA LEU A 107 -19.37 -16.63 5.89
C LEU A 107 -18.05 -15.85 6.04
N LEU A 108 -16.99 -16.55 6.44
CA LEU A 108 -15.67 -15.93 6.57
C LEU A 108 -15.19 -15.34 5.24
N PHE A 109 -15.29 -16.07 4.12
CA PHE A 109 -14.97 -15.54 2.79
C PHE A 109 -15.84 -14.35 2.39
N ALA A 110 -17.14 -14.41 2.65
CA ALA A 110 -18.05 -13.31 2.36
C ALA A 110 -17.66 -12.05 3.16
N VAL A 111 -17.33 -12.21 4.45
CA VAL A 111 -16.85 -11.14 5.31
C VAL A 111 -15.52 -10.57 4.79
N LEU A 112 -14.53 -11.40 4.43
CA LEU A 112 -13.24 -10.95 3.90
C LEU A 112 -13.40 -10.18 2.57
N LEU A 113 -14.29 -10.63 1.69
CA LEU A 113 -14.59 -9.94 0.44
C LEU A 113 -15.22 -8.55 0.68
N LEU A 114 -16.21 -8.47 1.57
CA LEU A 114 -16.85 -7.21 1.95
C LEU A 114 -15.87 -6.29 2.69
N TYR A 115 -15.00 -6.87 3.51
CA TYR A 115 -13.92 -6.16 4.20
C TYR A 115 -12.95 -5.51 3.21
N GLY A 116 -12.49 -6.27 2.22
CA GLY A 116 -11.63 -5.74 1.15
C GLY A 116 -12.32 -4.64 0.34
N ALA A 117 -13.63 -4.80 0.03
CA ALA A 117 -14.39 -3.78 -0.69
C ALA A 117 -14.54 -2.49 0.13
N ALA A 118 -14.84 -2.61 1.43
CA ALA A 118 -14.91 -1.48 2.34
C ALA A 118 -13.56 -0.78 2.48
N GLY A 119 -12.46 -1.54 2.55
CA GLY A 119 -11.10 -0.99 2.57
C GLY A 119 -10.77 -0.13 1.34
N VAL A 120 -11.17 -0.56 0.14
CA VAL A 120 -10.99 0.25 -1.09
C VAL A 120 -11.76 1.57 -1.02
N VAL A 121 -13.00 1.55 -0.53
CA VAL A 121 -13.82 2.77 -0.34
C VAL A 121 -13.19 3.67 0.72
N GLU A 122 -12.68 3.10 1.79
CA GLU A 122 -12.03 3.81 2.89
C GLU A 122 -10.73 4.48 2.44
N ASP A 123 -9.83 3.76 1.76
CA ASP A 123 -8.58 4.33 1.23
C ASP A 123 -8.84 5.50 0.26
N ALA A 124 -9.88 5.39 -0.58
CA ALA A 124 -10.30 6.47 -1.47
C ALA A 124 -10.82 7.70 -0.69
N ALA A 125 -11.67 7.50 0.31
CA ALA A 125 -12.22 8.56 1.15
C ALA A 125 -11.13 9.21 2.02
N GLU A 126 -10.26 8.41 2.59
CA GLU A 126 -9.12 8.84 3.41
C GLU A 126 -8.15 9.72 2.62
N SER A 127 -7.83 9.36 1.37
CA SER A 127 -6.95 10.16 0.52
C SER A 127 -7.46 11.60 0.35
N ALA A 128 -8.77 11.77 0.18
CA ALA A 128 -9.39 13.08 0.08
C ALA A 128 -9.47 13.80 1.44
N LEU A 129 -9.69 13.05 2.53
CA LEU A 129 -9.75 13.60 3.89
C LEU A 129 -8.38 14.11 4.34
N VAL A 130 -7.30 13.41 4.00
CA VAL A 130 -5.92 13.81 4.27
C VAL A 130 -5.60 15.16 3.65
N VAL A 131 -5.98 15.38 2.38
CA VAL A 131 -5.74 16.66 1.69
C VAL A 131 -6.50 17.81 2.33
N ALA A 132 -7.68 17.54 2.91
CA ALA A 132 -8.46 18.54 3.63
C ALA A 132 -7.97 18.79 5.07
N ALA A 133 -7.22 17.84 5.66
CA ALA A 133 -6.79 17.86 7.04
C ALA A 133 -5.33 18.29 7.25
N VAL A 134 -4.47 18.09 6.25
CA VAL A 134 -3.01 18.25 6.34
C VAL A 134 -2.53 19.36 5.41
N ASP A 135 -1.59 20.18 5.88
CA ASP A 135 -0.92 21.20 5.07
C ASP A 135 -0.29 20.56 3.81
N PRO A 136 -0.57 21.07 2.59
CA PRO A 136 0.01 20.56 1.33
C PRO A 136 1.53 20.42 1.35
N ALA A 137 2.24 21.30 2.09
CA ALA A 137 3.69 21.24 2.23
C ALA A 137 4.17 20.02 3.04
N LEU A 138 3.30 19.44 3.87
CA LEU A 138 3.60 18.29 4.75
C LEU A 138 3.04 16.97 4.23
N LEU A 139 2.35 16.93 3.09
CA LEU A 139 1.76 15.69 2.54
C LEU A 139 2.79 14.57 2.33
N GLY A 140 4.00 14.91 1.90
CA GLY A 140 5.07 13.92 1.72
C GLY A 140 5.55 13.31 3.05
N ASP A 141 5.72 14.14 4.08
CA ASP A 141 6.08 13.69 5.43
C ASP A 141 4.95 12.86 6.05
N PHE A 142 3.70 13.30 5.84
CA PHE A 142 2.50 12.60 6.32
C PHE A 142 2.35 11.22 5.67
N ASN A 143 2.48 11.11 4.34
CA ASN A 143 2.40 9.84 3.62
C ASN A 143 3.54 8.90 4.03
N GLY A 144 4.72 9.43 4.29
CA GLY A 144 5.84 8.67 4.83
C GLY A 144 5.54 8.10 6.22
N LEU A 145 5.03 8.91 7.14
CA LEU A 145 4.62 8.45 8.48
C LEU A 145 3.47 7.45 8.42
N ARG A 146 2.48 7.67 7.54
CA ARG A 146 1.39 6.73 7.30
C ARG A 146 1.92 5.38 6.81
N MET A 147 2.89 5.39 5.88
CA MET A 147 3.54 4.17 5.42
C MET A 147 4.33 3.49 6.53
N THR A 148 5.09 4.25 7.31
CA THR A 148 5.81 3.76 8.51
C THR A 148 4.86 3.08 9.48
N ALA A 149 3.71 3.70 9.78
CA ALA A 149 2.71 3.14 10.67
C ALA A 149 2.14 1.82 10.12
N ARG A 150 1.74 1.79 8.85
CA ARG A 150 1.22 0.58 8.19
C ARG A 150 2.24 -0.56 8.18
N GLU A 151 3.49 -0.30 7.80
CA GLU A 151 4.53 -1.33 7.77
C GLU A 151 4.96 -1.76 9.18
N GLY A 152 5.02 -0.84 10.13
CA GLY A 152 5.29 -1.16 11.53
C GLY A 152 4.23 -2.08 12.14
N MET A 153 2.95 -1.86 11.83
CA MET A 153 1.87 -2.73 12.32
C MET A 153 1.95 -4.14 11.71
N LYS A 154 2.37 -4.29 10.46
CA LYS A 154 2.60 -5.61 9.85
C LYS A 154 3.70 -6.43 10.54
N LEU A 155 4.63 -5.78 11.26
CA LEU A 155 5.67 -6.48 12.03
C LEU A 155 5.17 -6.95 13.41
N VAL A 156 4.35 -6.16 14.08
CA VAL A 156 3.95 -6.38 15.48
C VAL A 156 2.61 -7.09 15.58
N ALA A 157 1.62 -6.66 14.81
CA ALA A 157 0.25 -7.12 14.94
C ALA A 157 0.04 -8.62 14.62
N PRO A 158 0.72 -9.23 13.63
CA PRO A 158 0.58 -10.66 13.38
C PRO A 158 0.98 -11.54 14.56
N LEU A 159 2.00 -11.14 15.33
CA LEU A 159 2.44 -11.86 16.52
C LEU A 159 1.36 -11.83 17.61
N THR A 160 0.78 -10.66 17.85
CA THR A 160 -0.32 -10.49 18.79
C THR A 160 -1.57 -11.25 18.32
N GLY A 161 -1.89 -11.18 17.02
CA GLY A 161 -3.00 -11.92 16.40
C GLY A 161 -2.84 -13.43 16.55
N ALA A 162 -1.63 -13.97 16.29
CA ALA A 162 -1.34 -15.39 16.44
C ALA A 162 -1.43 -15.84 17.90
N ALA A 163 -0.91 -15.06 18.85
CA ALA A 163 -1.02 -15.36 20.29
C ALA A 163 -2.48 -15.35 20.74
N LEU A 164 -3.26 -14.36 20.33
CA LEU A 164 -4.68 -14.26 20.66
C LEU A 164 -5.49 -15.42 20.04
N TYR A 165 -5.18 -15.77 18.79
CA TYR A 165 -5.78 -16.91 18.10
C TYR A 165 -5.50 -18.23 18.82
N THR A 166 -4.26 -18.47 19.21
CA THR A 166 -3.87 -19.69 19.93
C THR A 166 -4.54 -19.81 21.29
N ALA A 167 -4.78 -18.69 21.98
CA ALA A 167 -5.38 -18.67 23.30
C ALA A 167 -6.93 -18.75 23.28
N TYR A 168 -7.56 -18.09 22.30
CA TYR A 168 -9.01 -17.85 22.32
C TYR A 168 -9.71 -18.11 20.97
N GLY A 169 -8.99 -18.55 19.94
CA GLY A 169 -9.53 -18.83 18.61
C GLY A 169 -9.75 -17.60 17.73
N GLY A 170 -10.24 -17.85 16.50
CA GLY A 170 -10.44 -16.83 15.48
C GLY A 170 -11.40 -15.69 15.84
N PRO A 171 -12.55 -15.98 16.48
CA PRO A 171 -13.51 -14.95 16.88
C PRO A 171 -12.89 -13.83 17.75
N SER A 172 -11.91 -14.16 18.59
CA SER A 172 -11.23 -13.18 19.45
C SER A 172 -10.42 -12.16 18.66
N VAL A 173 -9.79 -12.58 17.55
CA VAL A 173 -9.03 -11.70 16.66
C VAL A 173 -9.97 -10.83 15.83
N ALA A 174 -11.10 -11.37 15.38
CA ALA A 174 -12.15 -10.60 14.74
C ALA A 174 -12.73 -9.53 15.69
N LEU A 175 -12.94 -9.86 16.97
CA LEU A 175 -13.37 -8.90 17.99
C LEU A 175 -12.32 -7.80 18.24
N LEU A 176 -11.04 -8.17 18.32
CA LEU A 176 -9.94 -7.22 18.44
C LEU A 176 -10.00 -6.21 17.29
N ASP A 177 -10.10 -6.68 16.06
CA ASP A 177 -10.16 -5.80 14.88
C ASP A 177 -11.44 -4.97 14.85
N ALA A 178 -12.60 -5.53 15.23
CA ALA A 178 -13.84 -4.78 15.40
C ALA A 178 -13.67 -3.61 16.40
N CYS A 179 -13.00 -3.86 17.54
CA CYS A 179 -12.70 -2.82 18.51
C CYS A 179 -11.78 -1.73 17.92
N THR A 180 -10.77 -2.12 17.13
CA THR A 180 -9.88 -1.13 16.48
C THR A 180 -10.63 -0.25 15.49
N PHE A 181 -11.61 -0.78 14.74
CA PHE A 181 -12.46 0.02 13.86
C PHE A 181 -13.38 0.96 14.62
N VAL A 182 -13.97 0.55 15.73
CA VAL A 182 -14.77 1.44 16.59
C VAL A 182 -13.91 2.60 17.12
N LEU A 183 -12.70 2.31 17.57
CA LEU A 183 -11.75 3.33 18.03
C LEU A 183 -11.34 4.26 16.88
N ALA A 184 -11.04 3.72 15.68
CA ALA A 184 -10.71 4.52 14.50
C ALA A 184 -11.89 5.43 14.08
N ALA A 185 -13.12 4.93 14.12
CA ALA A 185 -14.32 5.73 13.89
C ALA A 185 -14.42 6.88 14.90
N GLY A 186 -14.16 6.62 16.19
CA GLY A 186 -14.13 7.63 17.25
C GLY A 186 -13.06 8.69 17.02
N LEU A 187 -11.84 8.28 16.67
CA LEU A 187 -10.74 9.19 16.34
C LEU A 187 -11.08 10.04 15.11
N CYS A 188 -11.65 9.44 14.07
CA CYS A 188 -12.13 10.15 12.89
C CYS A 188 -13.24 11.16 13.25
N ALA A 189 -14.15 10.83 14.14
CA ALA A 189 -15.20 11.75 14.62
C ALA A 189 -14.64 13.00 15.29
N LEU A 190 -13.47 12.90 15.96
CA LEU A 190 -12.78 14.00 16.62
C LEU A 190 -12.03 14.94 15.65
N LEU A 191 -11.82 14.54 14.39
CA LEU A 191 -11.19 15.40 13.37
C LEU A 191 -12.02 16.68 13.16
N ARG A 192 -11.34 17.80 13.07
CA ARG A 192 -11.96 19.10 12.76
C ARG A 192 -11.64 19.48 11.32
N VAL A 193 -12.45 18.97 10.39
CA VAL A 193 -12.29 19.23 8.95
C VAL A 193 -13.57 19.90 8.43
N ARG A 194 -13.40 21.01 7.70
CA ARG A 194 -14.50 21.64 6.95
C ARG A 194 -14.57 20.98 5.58
N GLU A 195 -15.52 20.10 5.39
CA GLU A 195 -15.78 19.50 4.09
C GLU A 195 -16.88 20.29 3.36
N GLU A 196 -16.56 20.75 2.17
CA GLU A 196 -17.59 21.23 1.24
C GLU A 196 -18.50 20.06 0.85
N ARG A 197 -19.78 20.35 0.62
CA ARG A 197 -20.68 19.31 0.09
C ARG A 197 -20.17 18.89 -1.29
N PRO A 198 -20.00 17.59 -1.53
CA PRO A 198 -19.64 17.12 -2.87
C PRO A 198 -20.69 17.65 -3.86
N GLU A 199 -20.24 18.29 -4.92
CA GLU A 199 -21.13 18.62 -6.03
C GLU A 199 -21.78 17.32 -6.53
N ARG A 200 -23.08 17.37 -6.83
CA ARG A 200 -23.77 16.22 -7.40
C ARG A 200 -23.04 15.79 -8.66
N ALA A 201 -22.36 14.65 -8.60
CA ALA A 201 -21.64 14.12 -9.72
C ALA A 201 -22.58 13.98 -10.94
N ARG A 202 -22.36 14.80 -11.97
CA ARG A 202 -23.09 14.74 -13.23
C ARG A 202 -22.53 13.59 -14.07
N GLY A 203 -23.39 12.69 -14.55
CA GLY A 203 -23.01 11.60 -15.45
C GLY A 203 -23.23 10.20 -14.91
N THR A 204 -23.09 9.21 -15.80
CA THR A 204 -23.22 7.78 -15.46
C THR A 204 -21.99 7.31 -14.67
N TRP A 205 -22.17 6.31 -13.81
CA TRP A 205 -21.08 5.71 -13.05
C TRP A 205 -19.92 5.20 -13.94
N ARG A 206 -20.24 4.68 -15.13
CA ARG A 206 -19.23 4.27 -16.15
C ARG A 206 -18.40 5.43 -16.65
N GLY A 207 -19.03 6.57 -16.90
CA GLY A 207 -18.33 7.80 -17.30
C GLY A 207 -17.38 8.29 -16.21
N GLN A 208 -17.81 8.24 -14.95
CA GLN A 208 -16.99 8.66 -13.81
C GLN A 208 -15.81 7.72 -13.55
N THR A 209 -16.01 6.41 -13.70
CA THR A 209 -14.92 5.41 -13.62
C THR A 209 -13.88 5.64 -14.73
N ALA A 210 -14.34 5.83 -15.98
CA ALA A 210 -13.46 6.14 -17.10
C ALA A 210 -12.73 7.49 -16.92
N GLU A 211 -13.34 8.43 -16.23
CA GLU A 211 -12.73 9.73 -15.92
C GLU A 211 -11.54 9.59 -14.95
N GLY A 212 -11.61 8.72 -13.95
CA GLY A 212 -10.47 8.42 -13.06
C GLY A 212 -9.24 7.95 -13.85
N VAL A 213 -9.46 6.98 -14.76
CA VAL A 213 -8.41 6.51 -15.68
C VAL A 213 -7.91 7.64 -16.57
N ARG A 214 -8.82 8.41 -17.16
CA ARG A 214 -8.47 9.54 -18.05
C ARG A 214 -7.66 10.61 -17.33
N LEU A 215 -8.03 10.99 -16.11
CA LEU A 215 -7.32 11.98 -15.29
C LEU A 215 -5.87 11.53 -15.04
N LEU A 216 -5.66 10.29 -14.60
CA LEU A 216 -4.32 9.76 -14.35
C LEU A 216 -3.49 9.63 -15.63
N TRP A 217 -4.12 9.20 -16.75
CA TRP A 217 -3.42 8.95 -18.02
C TRP A 217 -3.12 10.21 -18.81
N ALA A 218 -4.01 11.21 -18.76
CA ALA A 218 -3.82 12.50 -19.39
C ALA A 218 -2.80 13.35 -18.63
N HIS A 219 -2.67 13.17 -17.30
CA HIS A 219 -1.80 14.02 -16.49
C HIS A 219 -0.32 13.66 -16.67
N PRO A 220 0.51 14.61 -17.18
CA PRO A 220 1.90 14.33 -17.56
C PRO A 220 2.82 14.00 -16.37
N ALA A 221 2.44 14.37 -15.14
CA ALA A 221 3.19 14.03 -13.93
C ALA A 221 2.78 12.66 -13.37
N LEU A 222 1.48 12.31 -13.40
CA LEU A 222 0.93 11.12 -12.77
C LEU A 222 1.12 9.86 -13.60
N ARG A 223 0.86 9.93 -14.91
CA ARG A 223 0.99 8.79 -15.82
C ARG A 223 2.31 8.03 -15.70
N PRO A 224 3.49 8.69 -15.69
CA PRO A 224 4.76 7.97 -15.55
C PRO A 224 4.92 7.32 -14.18
N LEU A 225 4.48 7.97 -13.10
CA LEU A 225 4.58 7.46 -11.73
C LEU A 225 3.69 6.23 -11.53
N VAL A 226 2.43 6.29 -11.95
CA VAL A 226 1.48 5.17 -11.83
C VAL A 226 1.95 3.97 -12.65
N ARG A 227 2.44 4.19 -13.89
CA ARG A 227 2.99 3.11 -14.73
C ARG A 227 4.23 2.48 -14.11
N ALA A 228 5.16 3.31 -13.62
CA ALA A 228 6.35 2.82 -12.95
C ALA A 228 5.99 2.10 -11.65
N GLY A 229 4.99 2.58 -10.91
CA GLY A 229 4.45 1.92 -9.73
C GLY A 229 3.91 0.52 -10.04
N GLY A 230 3.02 0.40 -11.04
CA GLY A 230 2.47 -0.90 -11.46
C GLY A 230 3.55 -1.88 -11.95
N ALA A 231 4.48 -1.41 -12.78
CA ALA A 231 5.59 -2.22 -13.24
C ALA A 231 6.49 -2.69 -12.06
N THR A 232 6.79 -1.78 -11.12
CA THR A 232 7.60 -2.09 -9.95
C THR A 232 6.90 -3.10 -9.04
N MET A 233 5.60 -2.93 -8.79
CA MET A 233 4.81 -3.87 -7.99
C MET A 233 4.77 -5.26 -8.63
N CYS A 234 4.56 -5.35 -9.95
CA CYS A 234 4.58 -6.61 -10.69
C CYS A 234 5.94 -7.32 -10.60
N LEU A 235 7.02 -6.59 -10.92
CA LEU A 235 8.37 -7.17 -10.93
C LEU A 235 8.86 -7.53 -9.52
N ALA A 236 8.54 -6.73 -8.52
CA ALA A 236 8.92 -6.97 -7.14
C ALA A 236 8.15 -8.18 -6.55
N SER A 237 6.85 -8.31 -6.84
CA SER A 237 6.05 -9.46 -6.39
C SER A 237 6.48 -10.77 -7.06
N LEU A 238 6.81 -10.72 -8.36
CA LEU A 238 7.39 -11.85 -9.07
C LEU A 238 8.73 -12.26 -8.42
N GLY A 239 9.59 -11.27 -8.10
CA GLY A 239 10.84 -11.51 -7.38
C GLY A 239 10.63 -12.05 -5.95
N SER A 240 9.55 -11.68 -5.27
CA SER A 240 9.24 -12.19 -3.94
C SER A 240 8.79 -13.67 -3.94
N SER A 241 8.18 -14.14 -5.02
CA SER A 241 7.83 -15.56 -5.18
C SER A 241 9.06 -16.46 -5.22
N LEU A 242 10.23 -15.91 -5.61
CA LEU A 242 11.50 -16.64 -5.65
C LEU A 242 12.21 -16.70 -4.29
N ASN A 243 11.71 -16.04 -3.25
CA ASN A 243 12.39 -15.97 -1.95
C ASN A 243 12.62 -17.36 -1.34
N TYR A 244 11.67 -18.27 -1.49
CA TYR A 244 11.84 -19.64 -0.98
C TYR A 244 12.97 -20.39 -1.70
N ALA A 245 13.07 -20.27 -3.04
CA ALA A 245 14.14 -20.87 -3.81
C ALA A 245 15.52 -20.29 -3.46
N VAL A 246 15.59 -18.99 -3.19
CA VAL A 246 16.83 -18.32 -2.74
C VAL A 246 17.23 -18.82 -1.34
N VAL A 247 16.28 -18.97 -0.42
CA VAL A 247 16.53 -19.44 0.94
C VAL A 247 16.96 -20.91 0.93
N ASP A 248 16.33 -21.75 0.11
CA ASP A 248 16.68 -23.15 -0.06
C ASP A 248 18.10 -23.31 -0.63
N ALA A 249 18.47 -22.51 -1.64
CA ALA A 249 19.81 -22.48 -2.21
C ALA A 249 20.92 -22.09 -1.21
N LEU A 250 20.56 -21.45 -0.08
CA LEU A 250 21.45 -21.17 1.06
C LEU A 250 21.46 -22.29 2.10
N GLY A 251 20.68 -23.38 1.91
CA GLY A 251 20.53 -24.44 2.89
C GLY A 251 19.80 -23.99 4.16
N ARG A 252 19.00 -22.92 4.09
CA ARG A 252 18.24 -22.40 5.22
C ARG A 252 16.80 -22.93 5.22
N SER A 253 16.20 -23.01 6.41
CA SER A 253 14.79 -23.39 6.53
C SER A 253 13.87 -22.34 5.90
N PRO A 254 12.69 -22.70 5.38
CA PRO A 254 11.69 -21.77 4.85
C PRO A 254 11.32 -20.64 5.81
N ALA A 255 11.41 -20.87 7.13
CA ALA A 255 11.18 -19.86 8.16
C ALA A 255 12.13 -18.65 8.07
N TYR A 256 13.29 -18.80 7.43
CA TYR A 256 14.24 -17.71 7.22
C TYR A 256 13.69 -16.57 6.34
N THR A 257 12.69 -16.86 5.50
CA THR A 257 11.95 -15.83 4.76
C THR A 257 11.28 -14.83 5.70
N GLY A 258 10.85 -15.26 6.88
CA GLY A 258 10.33 -14.38 7.92
C GLY A 258 11.35 -13.34 8.40
N VAL A 259 12.62 -13.74 8.54
CA VAL A 259 13.72 -12.82 8.88
C VAL A 259 13.94 -11.81 7.75
N MET A 260 13.91 -12.27 6.49
CA MET A 260 14.02 -11.39 5.32
C MET A 260 12.92 -10.32 5.31
N TYR A 261 11.66 -10.72 5.54
CA TYR A 261 10.53 -9.78 5.59
C TYR A 261 10.61 -8.83 6.78
N ALA A 262 11.08 -9.29 7.94
CA ALA A 262 11.30 -8.42 9.09
C ALA A 262 12.35 -7.34 8.79
N VAL A 263 13.49 -7.72 8.20
CA VAL A 263 14.54 -6.78 7.79
C VAL A 263 14.06 -5.83 6.70
N GLN A 264 13.26 -6.32 5.73
CA GLN A 264 12.62 -5.48 4.72
C GLN A 264 11.66 -4.47 5.37
N GLY A 265 10.88 -4.90 6.35
CA GLY A 265 9.98 -4.02 7.13
C GLY A 265 10.73 -2.90 7.85
N VAL A 266 11.89 -3.19 8.45
CA VAL A 266 12.76 -2.16 9.05
C VAL A 266 13.18 -1.12 8.01
N GLY A 267 13.56 -1.55 6.79
CA GLY A 267 13.85 -0.64 5.68
C GLY A 267 12.66 0.23 5.30
N SER A 268 11.47 -0.36 5.20
CA SER A 268 10.22 0.36 4.86
C SER A 268 9.86 1.43 5.89
N VAL A 269 9.99 1.11 7.17
CA VAL A 269 9.85 2.08 8.27
C VAL A 269 10.88 3.20 8.15
N GLY A 270 12.15 2.83 7.91
CA GLY A 270 13.24 3.79 7.79
C GLY A 270 13.03 4.82 6.68
N VAL A 271 12.69 4.37 5.47
CA VAL A 271 12.43 5.30 4.35
C VAL A 271 11.17 6.13 4.57
N GLY A 272 10.15 5.56 5.20
CA GLY A 272 8.92 6.29 5.54
C GLY A 272 9.21 7.51 6.39
N LEU A 273 10.07 7.38 7.40
CA LEU A 273 10.46 8.48 8.32
C LEU A 273 11.23 9.62 7.63
N VAL A 274 12.00 9.32 6.57
CA VAL A 274 12.81 10.31 5.86
C VAL A 274 12.24 10.75 4.50
N SER A 275 11.08 10.20 4.12
CA SER A 275 10.48 10.41 2.80
C SER A 275 10.14 11.87 2.51
N GLY A 276 9.60 12.60 3.48
CA GLY A 276 9.21 13.99 3.29
C GLY A 276 10.37 14.91 2.90
N PRO A 277 11.48 14.98 3.67
CA PRO A 277 12.67 15.72 3.27
C PRO A 277 13.24 15.30 1.92
N LEU A 278 13.23 13.99 1.62
CA LEU A 278 13.73 13.48 0.34
C LEU A 278 12.83 13.89 -0.82
N LEU A 279 11.51 13.83 -0.67
CA LEU A 279 10.56 14.30 -1.67
C LEU A 279 10.71 15.80 -1.96
N ARG A 280 10.90 16.62 -0.92
CA ARG A 280 11.13 18.07 -1.11
C ARG A 280 12.42 18.38 -1.86
N ARG A 281 13.49 17.61 -1.65
CA ARG A 281 14.79 17.82 -2.31
C ARG A 281 14.85 17.23 -3.71
N LEU A 282 14.28 16.05 -3.93
CA LEU A 282 14.42 15.31 -5.17
C LEU A 282 13.23 15.48 -6.12
N GLY A 283 12.06 15.80 -5.57
CA GLY A 283 10.77 15.70 -6.26
C GLY A 283 10.31 14.25 -6.40
N GLU A 284 9.02 14.06 -6.66
CA GLU A 284 8.35 12.75 -6.65
C GLU A 284 8.98 11.76 -7.65
N ARG A 285 9.33 12.22 -8.85
CA ARG A 285 9.87 11.34 -9.90
C ARG A 285 11.26 10.81 -9.59
N ARG A 286 12.17 11.66 -9.12
CA ARG A 286 13.54 11.23 -8.79
C ARG A 286 13.53 10.37 -7.55
N PHE A 287 12.71 10.72 -6.54
CA PHE A 287 12.56 9.92 -5.35
C PHE A 287 12.05 8.51 -5.68
N ALA A 288 11.02 8.38 -6.52
CA ALA A 288 10.54 7.10 -7.02
C ALA A 288 11.61 6.36 -7.84
N ALA A 289 12.31 7.04 -8.76
CA ALA A 289 13.32 6.42 -9.61
C ALA A 289 14.48 5.85 -8.79
N TYR A 290 14.97 6.55 -7.79
CA TYR A 290 16.03 6.04 -6.89
C TYR A 290 15.54 4.86 -6.06
N GLY A 291 14.30 4.89 -5.55
CA GLY A 291 13.71 3.77 -4.85
C GLY A 291 13.58 2.52 -5.74
N ILE A 292 13.09 2.69 -6.97
CA ILE A 292 12.98 1.60 -7.94
C ILE A 292 14.36 1.03 -8.29
N ALA A 293 15.36 1.90 -8.52
CA ALA A 293 16.72 1.47 -8.81
C ALA A 293 17.33 0.67 -7.65
N LEU A 294 17.14 1.15 -6.41
CA LEU A 294 17.59 0.44 -5.22
C LEU A 294 16.92 -0.93 -5.08
N THR A 295 15.61 -1.01 -5.35
CA THR A 295 14.87 -2.28 -5.39
C THR A 295 15.40 -3.21 -6.48
N GLY A 296 15.73 -2.68 -7.67
CA GLY A 296 16.31 -3.44 -8.77
C GLY A 296 17.67 -4.05 -8.43
N VAL A 297 18.56 -3.26 -7.82
CA VAL A 297 19.86 -3.74 -7.32
C VAL A 297 19.65 -4.80 -6.22
N ALA A 298 18.70 -4.58 -5.32
CA ALA A 298 18.38 -5.51 -4.26
C ALA A 298 17.87 -6.86 -4.79
N VAL A 299 16.98 -6.84 -5.79
CA VAL A 299 16.45 -8.07 -6.41
C VAL A 299 17.57 -8.82 -7.14
N ALA A 300 18.37 -8.13 -7.95
CA ALA A 300 19.52 -8.74 -8.63
C ALA A 300 20.57 -9.28 -7.65
N GLY A 301 20.84 -8.57 -6.56
CA GLY A 301 21.83 -8.94 -5.55
C GLY A 301 21.51 -10.24 -4.79
N ARG A 302 20.25 -10.68 -4.78
CA ARG A 302 19.83 -11.96 -4.17
C ARG A 302 20.41 -13.20 -4.88
N VAL A 303 21.03 -13.02 -6.04
CA VAL A 303 21.78 -14.09 -6.72
C VAL A 303 23.04 -14.50 -5.94
N VAL A 304 23.59 -13.62 -5.13
CA VAL A 304 24.78 -13.90 -4.32
C VAL A 304 24.40 -14.84 -3.17
N PRO A 305 24.95 -16.06 -3.10
CA PRO A 305 24.60 -17.07 -2.10
C PRO A 305 25.29 -16.77 -0.75
N CYS A 306 24.86 -15.70 -0.08
CA CYS A 306 25.43 -15.27 1.20
C CYS A 306 24.33 -14.65 2.07
N ASP A 307 24.23 -15.07 3.33
CA ASP A 307 23.21 -14.58 4.29
C ASP A 307 23.28 -13.07 4.46
N THR A 308 24.47 -12.51 4.64
CA THR A 308 24.65 -11.07 4.83
C THR A 308 24.22 -10.27 3.58
N ALA A 309 24.53 -10.79 2.38
CA ALA A 309 24.09 -10.18 1.13
C ALA A 309 22.56 -10.25 1.00
N LEU A 310 21.93 -11.37 1.35
CA LEU A 310 20.48 -11.55 1.29
C LEU A 310 19.74 -10.60 2.24
N LEU A 311 20.25 -10.45 3.47
CA LEU A 311 19.68 -9.51 4.44
C LEU A 311 19.90 -8.05 4.04
N ALA A 312 21.09 -7.71 3.51
CA ALA A 312 21.35 -6.38 2.95
C ALA A 312 20.43 -6.05 1.77
N CYS A 313 20.20 -7.02 0.87
CA CYS A 313 19.25 -6.89 -0.23
C CYS A 313 17.80 -6.74 0.29
N SER A 314 17.43 -7.47 1.34
CA SER A 314 16.11 -7.34 1.95
C SER A 314 15.89 -5.95 2.56
N LEU A 315 16.90 -5.41 3.26
CA LEU A 315 16.87 -4.05 3.77
C LEU A 315 16.77 -3.02 2.63
N ALA A 316 17.58 -3.18 1.58
CA ALA A 316 17.58 -2.30 0.42
C ALA A 316 16.24 -2.33 -0.33
N ALA A 317 15.62 -3.49 -0.49
CA ALA A 317 14.27 -3.62 -1.04
C ALA A 317 13.22 -2.92 -0.17
N GLY A 318 13.34 -3.03 1.15
CA GLY A 318 12.49 -2.31 2.11
C GLY A 318 12.64 -0.80 2.02
N LEU A 319 13.86 -0.28 1.86
CA LEU A 319 14.10 1.15 1.63
C LEU A 319 13.59 1.62 0.27
N GLY A 320 13.68 0.79 -0.78
CA GLY A 320 13.40 1.18 -2.16
C GLY A 320 11.92 1.11 -2.54
N LEU A 321 11.26 0.00 -2.23
CA LEU A 321 9.91 -0.31 -2.70
C LEU A 321 8.85 0.72 -2.28
N PRO A 322 8.81 1.23 -1.03
CA PRO A 322 7.82 2.22 -0.64
C PRO A 322 7.97 3.58 -1.32
N CYS A 323 9.17 3.91 -1.85
CA CYS A 323 9.43 5.21 -2.46
C CYS A 323 8.48 5.51 -3.63
N VAL A 324 8.20 4.52 -4.48
CA VAL A 324 7.31 4.71 -5.63
C VAL A 324 5.86 4.91 -5.18
N LEU A 325 5.41 4.20 -4.15
CA LEU A 325 4.05 4.35 -3.60
C LEU A 325 3.87 5.72 -2.92
N ILE A 326 4.80 6.11 -2.06
CA ILE A 326 4.77 7.41 -1.38
C ILE A 326 4.78 8.54 -2.40
N ALA A 327 5.62 8.46 -3.44
CA ALA A 327 5.68 9.43 -4.51
C ALA A 327 4.37 9.50 -5.31
N ALA A 328 3.81 8.35 -5.69
CA ALA A 328 2.58 8.27 -6.47
C ALA A 328 1.39 8.84 -5.69
N TYR A 329 1.19 8.44 -4.43
CA TYR A 329 0.11 8.98 -3.60
C TYR A 329 0.26 10.48 -3.36
N THR A 330 1.47 10.95 -3.04
CA THR A 330 1.72 12.38 -2.83
C THR A 330 1.44 13.19 -4.10
N ALA A 331 1.85 12.69 -5.27
CA ALA A 331 1.59 13.33 -6.55
C ALA A 331 0.08 13.35 -6.88
N VAL A 332 -0.64 12.24 -6.68
CA VAL A 332 -2.09 12.18 -6.90
C VAL A 332 -2.82 13.18 -6.00
N GLN A 333 -2.45 13.25 -4.72
CA GLN A 333 -3.05 14.15 -3.75
C GLN A 333 -2.78 15.64 -4.05
N ARG A 334 -1.66 15.96 -4.71
CA ARG A 334 -1.31 17.35 -5.09
C ARG A 334 -1.94 17.79 -6.38
N GLU A 335 -2.02 16.90 -7.37
CA GLU A 335 -2.35 17.25 -8.76
C GLU A 335 -3.84 17.07 -9.08
N ILE A 336 -4.57 16.25 -8.29
CA ILE A 336 -5.98 15.96 -8.55
C ILE A 336 -6.89 16.77 -7.61
N PRO A 337 -7.91 17.46 -8.17
CA PRO A 337 -8.89 18.17 -7.36
C PRO A 337 -9.61 17.24 -6.38
N ALA A 338 -9.96 17.76 -5.18
CA ALA A 338 -10.62 17.01 -4.13
C ALA A 338 -11.92 16.32 -4.59
N ALA A 339 -12.64 16.90 -5.56
CA ALA A 339 -13.88 16.36 -6.11
C ALA A 339 -13.70 15.03 -6.89
N ALA A 340 -12.47 14.75 -7.38
CA ALA A 340 -12.16 13.55 -8.16
C ALA A 340 -11.11 12.65 -7.49
N LEU A 341 -10.64 13.04 -6.29
CA LEU A 341 -9.49 12.41 -5.65
C LEU A 341 -9.76 10.97 -5.24
N GLY A 342 -10.97 10.66 -4.74
CA GLY A 342 -11.33 9.30 -4.36
C GLY A 342 -11.24 8.31 -5.53
N ARG A 343 -11.88 8.65 -6.66
CA ARG A 343 -11.82 7.80 -7.87
C ARG A 343 -10.44 7.74 -8.49
N ALA A 344 -9.68 8.83 -8.46
CA ALA A 344 -8.30 8.85 -8.97
C ALA A 344 -7.37 7.98 -8.12
N THR A 345 -7.48 8.04 -6.79
CA THR A 345 -6.72 7.19 -5.86
C THR A 345 -7.06 5.71 -6.05
N ALA A 346 -8.34 5.37 -6.02
CA ALA A 346 -8.78 3.98 -6.22
C ALA A 346 -8.38 3.42 -7.59
N THR A 347 -8.37 4.26 -8.63
CA THR A 347 -7.88 3.88 -9.96
C THR A 347 -6.36 3.68 -9.94
N ALA A 348 -5.61 4.56 -9.26
CA ALA A 348 -4.17 4.43 -9.12
C ALA A 348 -3.81 3.13 -8.36
N ASP A 349 -4.54 2.81 -7.30
CA ASP A 349 -4.39 1.56 -6.55
C ASP A 349 -4.63 0.34 -7.44
N THR A 350 -5.73 0.32 -8.18
CA THR A 350 -6.00 -0.75 -9.13
C THR A 350 -4.86 -0.93 -10.15
N LEU A 351 -4.37 0.19 -10.72
CA LEU A 351 -3.31 0.15 -11.73
C LEU A 351 -1.94 -0.27 -11.15
N MET A 352 -1.70 -0.04 -9.86
CA MET A 352 -0.46 -0.43 -9.19
C MET A 352 -0.53 -1.83 -8.60
N PHE A 353 -1.65 -2.22 -7.97
CA PHE A 353 -1.75 -3.48 -7.24
C PHE A 353 -2.31 -4.65 -8.07
N THR A 354 -3.09 -4.41 -9.13
CA THR A 354 -3.47 -5.51 -10.05
C THR A 354 -2.25 -6.19 -10.69
N PRO A 355 -1.24 -5.45 -11.22
CA PRO A 355 -0.01 -6.07 -11.70
C PRO A 355 0.77 -6.83 -10.62
N ASN A 356 0.68 -6.41 -9.36
CA ASN A 356 1.29 -7.12 -8.23
C ASN A 356 0.70 -8.54 -8.06
N VAL A 357 -0.63 -8.67 -8.12
CA VAL A 357 -1.30 -9.98 -8.03
C VAL A 357 -0.91 -10.87 -9.22
N ILE A 358 -0.86 -10.30 -10.42
CA ILE A 358 -0.41 -11.02 -11.63
C ILE A 358 1.05 -11.47 -11.47
N GLY A 359 1.92 -10.58 -11.01
CA GLY A 359 3.33 -10.89 -10.78
C GLY A 359 3.54 -12.02 -9.77
N LEU A 360 2.73 -12.04 -8.69
CA LEU A 360 2.78 -13.11 -7.70
C LEU A 360 2.35 -14.46 -8.31
N ALA A 361 1.26 -14.49 -9.07
CA ALA A 361 0.75 -15.71 -9.70
C ALA A 361 1.73 -16.24 -10.76
N VAL A 362 2.25 -15.36 -11.63
CA VAL A 362 3.26 -15.71 -12.64
C VAL A 362 4.55 -16.19 -11.97
N GLY A 363 4.99 -15.52 -10.90
CA GLY A 363 6.18 -15.90 -10.17
C GLY A 363 6.07 -17.29 -9.52
N ALA A 364 4.90 -17.61 -8.95
CA ALA A 364 4.64 -18.94 -8.41
C ALA A 364 4.71 -20.06 -9.48
N ALA A 365 4.25 -19.78 -10.69
CA ALA A 365 4.35 -20.72 -11.81
C ALA A 365 5.80 -20.83 -12.35
N LEU A 366 6.55 -19.73 -12.40
CA LEU A 366 7.90 -19.70 -12.95
C LEU A 366 8.94 -20.35 -12.03
N VAL A 367 8.74 -20.34 -10.73
CA VAL A 367 9.70 -20.90 -9.76
C VAL A 367 9.92 -22.39 -9.93
N GLU A 368 8.94 -23.11 -10.48
CA GLU A 368 9.05 -24.55 -10.78
C GLU A 368 9.67 -24.85 -12.15
N LEU A 369 9.69 -23.86 -13.05
CA LEU A 369 10.06 -24.05 -14.45
C LEU A 369 11.45 -23.49 -14.80
N VAL A 370 11.91 -22.48 -14.07
CA VAL A 370 13.13 -21.73 -14.42
C VAL A 370 14.03 -21.56 -13.20
N ASP A 371 15.34 -21.66 -13.39
CA ASP A 371 16.30 -21.33 -12.35
C ASP A 371 16.10 -19.89 -11.85
N HIS A 372 16.07 -19.72 -10.52
CA HIS A 372 15.84 -18.43 -9.87
C HIS A 372 16.93 -17.38 -10.19
N ARG A 373 18.19 -17.80 -10.46
CA ARG A 373 19.33 -16.88 -10.66
C ARG A 373 19.18 -15.98 -11.90
N PRO A 374 19.02 -16.51 -13.13
CA PRO A 374 18.84 -15.65 -14.31
C PRO A 374 17.55 -14.83 -14.21
N LEU A 375 16.50 -15.37 -13.58
CA LEU A 375 15.25 -14.67 -13.42
C LEU A 375 15.40 -13.45 -12.50
N LEU A 376 16.13 -13.57 -11.38
CA LEU A 376 16.42 -12.44 -10.49
C LEU A 376 17.23 -11.33 -11.19
N LEU A 377 18.20 -11.70 -12.03
CA LEU A 377 18.97 -10.72 -12.81
C LEU A 377 18.12 -10.00 -13.84
N LEU A 378 17.26 -10.73 -14.55
CA LEU A 378 16.31 -10.15 -15.51
C LEU A 378 15.33 -9.18 -14.83
N LEU A 379 14.78 -9.58 -13.68
CA LEU A 379 13.86 -8.74 -12.91
C LEU A 379 14.56 -7.48 -12.38
N GLY A 380 15.76 -7.64 -11.83
CA GLY A 380 16.57 -6.51 -11.39
C GLY A 380 16.90 -5.55 -12.54
N GLY A 381 17.28 -6.08 -13.69
CA GLY A 381 17.52 -5.31 -14.92
C GLY A 381 16.27 -4.57 -15.41
N ALA A 382 15.10 -5.22 -15.39
CA ALA A 382 13.82 -4.62 -15.76
C ALA A 382 13.41 -3.49 -14.79
N LEU A 383 13.67 -3.66 -13.49
CA LEU A 383 13.47 -2.60 -12.49
C LEU A 383 14.41 -1.42 -12.74
N LEU A 384 15.70 -1.66 -13.04
CA LEU A 384 16.65 -0.60 -13.37
C LEU A 384 16.27 0.13 -14.65
N ALA A 385 15.81 -0.57 -15.68
CA ALA A 385 15.28 0.03 -16.90
C ALA A 385 14.02 0.90 -16.62
N THR A 386 13.13 0.43 -15.73
CA THR A 386 11.96 1.18 -15.28
C THR A 386 12.38 2.49 -14.57
N ALA A 387 13.36 2.40 -13.66
CA ALA A 387 13.93 3.56 -12.98
C ALA A 387 14.54 4.56 -13.96
N GLY A 388 15.36 4.08 -14.90
CA GLY A 388 15.97 4.89 -15.96
C GLY A 388 14.96 5.62 -16.84
N SER A 389 13.89 4.92 -17.26
CA SER A 389 12.82 5.49 -18.07
C SER A 389 12.04 6.60 -17.33
N LEU A 390 11.91 6.47 -15.99
CA LEU A 390 11.26 7.48 -15.16
C LEU A 390 12.17 8.72 -14.96
N ALA A 391 13.48 8.52 -14.84
CA ALA A 391 14.46 9.59 -14.65
C ALA A 391 14.70 10.43 -15.93
N GLN A 392 14.86 9.79 -17.09
CA GLN A 392 15.21 10.45 -18.37
C GLN A 392 14.15 11.45 -18.88
N ARG A 393 12.88 11.17 -18.66
CA ARG A 393 11.79 12.07 -19.07
C ARG A 393 11.81 13.44 -18.38
N ASN A 394 12.67 13.65 -17.37
CA ASN A 394 12.92 14.97 -16.79
C ASN A 394 13.98 15.75 -17.57
N ALA A 395 15.02 15.11 -18.09
CA ALA A 395 16.10 15.79 -18.81
C ALA A 395 15.60 16.48 -20.09
N SER A 396 14.72 15.80 -20.83
CA SER A 396 14.11 16.35 -22.05
C SER A 396 13.16 17.53 -21.81
N ARG A 397 12.54 17.63 -20.61
CA ARG A 397 11.66 18.77 -20.28
C ARG A 397 12.41 19.97 -19.72
N THR A 398 13.53 19.76 -19.04
CA THR A 398 14.41 20.84 -18.57
C THR A 398 15.14 21.47 -19.76
N ALA A 399 15.57 20.66 -20.72
CA ALA A 399 16.19 21.14 -21.97
C ALA A 399 15.21 21.92 -22.88
N ALA A 400 13.91 21.54 -22.87
CA ALA A 400 12.87 22.26 -23.63
C ALA A 400 12.36 23.56 -22.97
N ARG A 401 12.79 23.84 -21.72
CA ARG A 401 12.46 25.06 -20.96
C ARG A 401 13.61 26.02 -20.78
N SER A 402 14.76 25.78 -21.38
CA SER A 402 15.80 26.82 -21.47
C SER A 402 15.30 27.89 -22.46
N PRO A 403 15.09 29.17 -22.05
CA PRO A 403 14.64 30.20 -22.95
C PRO A 403 15.79 30.51 -23.89
N SER A 404 15.58 30.35 -25.17
CA SER A 404 16.24 31.08 -26.23
C SER A 404 15.71 32.51 -26.23
N ASP A 405 15.99 33.30 -25.20
CA ASP A 405 15.75 34.75 -25.18
C ASP A 405 17.02 35.44 -24.77
N ALA A 406 17.97 35.40 -25.70
CA ALA A 406 18.96 36.42 -25.86
C ALA A 406 18.74 37.02 -27.27
N ASN A 407 17.81 37.93 -27.39
CA ASN A 407 17.75 38.83 -28.54
C ASN A 407 18.56 40.07 -28.18
N PRO A 408 19.69 40.38 -28.87
CA PRO A 408 20.37 41.63 -28.75
C PRO A 408 19.80 42.61 -29.79
N ALA A 409 19.19 43.69 -29.34
CA ALA A 409 19.13 44.95 -30.06
C ALA A 409 18.84 46.09 -29.09
#